data_65db0acbb9737553eaee639d3529561c
#
_entry.id   65db0acbb9737553eaee639d3529561c
#
_cell.length_a   1.000
_cell.length_b   1.000
_cell.length_c   1.000
_cell.angle_alpha   90.00
_cell.angle_beta   90.00
_cell.angle_gamma   90.00
#
_symmetry.space_group_name_H-M   'P 1'
#
loop_
_entity.id
_entity.type
_entity.pdbx_description
1 polymer ?
#
loop_
_entity_poly.entity_id
_entity_poly.type
_entity_poly.pdbx_seq_one_letter_code
_entity_poly.pdbx_strand_id
1 'polypeptide(L)'
;MLGKTKKNLALKITLGLVLALPVGTALAADSIVDYDTLTVKPNAEFIYHGEGDKKADFTAADIKRSETQCVYGIFVGDKAVLNAASENINISVTNTEGEARAVYAGAFTDKDKHVINGGTLNLGDNTTKNVTVKVDAKKDALGLNAIRSTDNSEVEPGIINVKGENVSIEANSAEGLAVGIWAQNNKTVNDGNPSTVKIDADNTYINVTSGNKVPTAGEYNNIGIVNYSGAKVIINGNLTVESGTFLSTRGGATTEINKDGKGTVKINGDINFNYDQ
;
A
#
# COMPACT_ATOMS: atom_id res chain seq x y z
N MET A 1 -33.39 8.96 -19.66
CA MET A 1 -33.20 8.03 -18.52
C MET A 1 -32.65 6.64 -18.85
N LEU A 2 -32.62 6.21 -20.12
CA LEU A 2 -32.09 4.87 -20.48
C LEU A 2 -30.55 4.77 -20.50
N GLY A 3 -29.83 5.88 -20.60
CA GLY A 3 -28.37 5.86 -20.70
C GLY A 3 -27.61 5.51 -19.40
N LYS A 4 -28.15 5.89 -18.24
CA LYS A 4 -27.50 5.63 -16.94
C LYS A 4 -27.57 4.17 -16.52
N THR A 5 -28.68 3.49 -16.85
CA THR A 5 -28.86 2.09 -16.47
C THR A 5 -27.95 1.14 -17.26
N LYS A 6 -27.67 1.46 -18.54
CA LYS A 6 -26.75 0.64 -19.35
C LYS A 6 -25.28 0.79 -18.93
N LYS A 7 -24.85 1.99 -18.51
CA LYS A 7 -23.48 2.19 -18.00
C LYS A 7 -23.25 1.44 -16.70
N ASN A 8 -24.22 1.50 -15.77
CA ASN A 8 -24.12 0.80 -14.50
C ASN A 8 -24.13 -0.73 -14.63
N LEU A 9 -24.85 -1.25 -15.65
CA LEU A 9 -24.87 -2.70 -15.90
C LEU A 9 -23.55 -3.20 -16.49
N ALA A 10 -22.98 -2.46 -17.44
CA ALA A 10 -21.66 -2.79 -18.01
C ALA A 10 -20.56 -2.75 -16.95
N LEU A 11 -20.60 -1.77 -16.07
CA LEU A 11 -19.66 -1.63 -14.97
C LEU A 11 -19.72 -2.79 -13.96
N LYS A 12 -20.94 -3.22 -13.59
CA LYS A 12 -21.13 -4.36 -12.69
C LYS A 12 -20.63 -5.68 -13.30
N ILE A 13 -20.81 -5.85 -14.62
CA ILE A 13 -20.33 -7.04 -15.32
C ILE A 13 -18.81 -7.04 -15.42
N THR A 14 -18.19 -5.89 -15.68
CA THR A 14 -16.71 -5.79 -15.76
C THR A 14 -16.07 -6.01 -14.40
N LEU A 15 -16.63 -5.45 -13.33
CA LEU A 15 -16.11 -5.68 -11.97
C LEU A 15 -16.27 -7.14 -11.54
N GLY A 16 -17.42 -7.74 -11.82
CA GLY A 16 -17.66 -9.17 -11.54
C GLY A 16 -16.76 -10.10 -12.35
N LEU A 17 -16.41 -9.71 -13.58
CA LEU A 17 -15.51 -10.51 -14.42
C LEU A 17 -14.06 -10.46 -13.96
N VAL A 18 -13.60 -9.30 -13.49
CA VAL A 18 -12.24 -9.14 -12.93
C VAL A 18 -12.08 -9.95 -11.64
N LEU A 19 -13.12 -10.04 -10.82
CA LEU A 19 -13.10 -10.81 -9.57
C LEU A 19 -13.30 -12.32 -9.80
N ALA A 20 -13.81 -12.73 -10.96
CA ALA A 20 -14.10 -14.14 -11.28
C ALA A 20 -13.06 -14.81 -12.18
N LEU A 21 -11.98 -14.12 -12.55
CA LEU A 21 -10.95 -14.70 -13.41
C LEU A 21 -10.09 -15.69 -12.62
N PRO A 22 -9.81 -16.86 -13.20
CA PRO A 22 -8.95 -17.83 -12.55
C PRO A 22 -7.53 -17.29 -12.40
N VAL A 23 -6.92 -17.64 -11.29
CA VAL A 23 -5.51 -17.34 -10.97
C VAL A 23 -4.63 -17.74 -12.16
N GLY A 24 -3.93 -16.77 -12.74
CA GLY A 24 -2.94 -17.03 -13.79
C GLY A 24 -3.22 -16.43 -15.16
N THR A 25 -4.33 -15.73 -15.38
CA THR A 25 -4.50 -14.94 -16.62
C THR A 25 -3.98 -13.53 -16.38
N ALA A 26 -2.91 -13.18 -17.08
CA ALA A 26 -2.47 -11.79 -17.14
C ALA A 26 -3.62 -10.94 -17.69
N LEU A 27 -4.14 -10.05 -16.87
CA LEU A 27 -5.09 -9.06 -17.34
C LEU A 27 -4.34 -8.09 -18.27
N ALA A 28 -4.89 -7.84 -19.42
CA ALA A 28 -4.36 -6.82 -20.29
C ALA A 28 -4.41 -5.46 -19.59
N ALA A 29 -3.38 -4.65 -19.78
CA ALA A 29 -3.13 -3.37 -19.09
C ALA A 29 -4.25 -2.34 -19.17
N ASP A 30 -5.33 -2.62 -19.87
CA ASP A 30 -6.27 -1.61 -20.33
C ASP A 30 -7.51 -1.44 -19.50
N SER A 31 -7.59 -1.96 -18.31
CA SER A 31 -8.90 -1.96 -17.75
C SER A 31 -8.99 -1.70 -16.32
N ILE A 32 -8.58 -0.56 -15.93
CA ILE A 32 -8.99 -0.39 -14.62
C ILE A 32 -9.87 0.78 -14.48
N VAL A 33 -10.90 0.54 -13.88
CA VAL A 33 -12.11 1.28 -13.69
C VAL A 33 -11.82 2.74 -13.38
N ASP A 34 -12.13 3.57 -14.33
CA ASP A 34 -12.25 4.99 -14.14
C ASP A 34 -13.66 5.30 -13.64
N TYR A 35 -13.77 5.79 -12.44
CA TYR A 35 -15.05 6.14 -11.86
C TYR A 35 -15.35 7.61 -11.97
N ASP A 36 -14.60 8.48 -12.45
CA ASP A 36 -14.92 9.88 -12.60
C ASP A 36 -14.04 10.60 -13.61
N THR A 37 -13.87 10.03 -14.79
CA THR A 37 -13.09 10.65 -15.87
C THR A 37 -11.60 10.84 -15.57
N LEU A 38 -11.09 10.28 -14.49
CA LEU A 38 -9.67 10.26 -14.21
C LEU A 38 -8.99 9.23 -15.10
N THR A 39 -8.04 9.67 -15.88
CA THR A 39 -7.29 8.79 -16.77
C THR A 39 -6.52 7.77 -15.94
N VAL A 40 -6.88 6.52 -16.08
CA VAL A 40 -6.16 5.41 -15.46
C VAL A 40 -4.71 5.45 -15.92
N LYS A 41 -3.78 5.44 -14.98
CA LYS A 41 -2.37 5.39 -15.34
C LYS A 41 -2.09 4.08 -16.05
N PRO A 42 -1.40 4.11 -17.20
CA PRO A 42 -0.86 2.88 -17.77
C PRO A 42 -0.05 2.15 -16.69
N ASN A 43 -0.12 0.84 -16.65
CA ASN A 43 0.60 -0.03 -15.73
C ASN A 43 -0.02 -0.24 -14.34
N ALA A 44 -1.20 0.24 -14.09
CA ALA A 44 -1.91 -0.13 -12.88
C ALA A 44 -2.78 -1.36 -13.13
N GLU A 45 -2.72 -2.33 -12.26
CA GLU A 45 -3.53 -3.55 -12.36
C GLU A 45 -4.87 -3.40 -11.66
N PHE A 46 -4.89 -2.68 -10.56
CA PHE A 46 -6.10 -2.33 -9.88
C PHE A 46 -6.02 -0.88 -9.40
N ILE A 47 -6.84 -0.02 -10.00
CA ILE A 47 -7.02 1.35 -9.56
C ILE A 47 -8.47 1.52 -9.15
N TYR A 48 -8.67 1.99 -7.94
CA TYR A 48 -9.98 2.36 -7.45
C TYR A 48 -10.01 3.87 -7.22
N HIS A 49 -10.81 4.54 -8.01
CA HIS A 49 -11.14 5.95 -7.87
C HIS A 49 -12.63 6.10 -7.60
N GLY A 50 -13.02 7.16 -6.94
CA GLY A 50 -14.40 7.50 -6.69
C GLY A 50 -14.72 7.73 -5.23
N GLU A 51 -15.87 8.28 -4.98
CA GLU A 51 -16.36 8.58 -3.65
C GLU A 51 -17.23 7.46 -3.11
N GLY A 52 -17.25 7.33 -1.79
CA GLY A 52 -18.12 6.44 -1.06
C GLY A 52 -17.55 5.06 -0.75
N ASP A 53 -18.34 4.30 -0.01
CA ASP A 53 -17.99 2.97 0.46
C ASP A 53 -18.26 1.93 -0.64
N LYS A 54 -17.23 1.21 -1.04
CA LYS A 54 -17.33 0.09 -1.98
C LYS A 54 -16.77 -1.16 -1.32
N LYS A 55 -17.49 -2.26 -1.45
CA LYS A 55 -17.08 -3.57 -0.96
C LYS A 55 -16.58 -4.43 -2.11
N ALA A 56 -15.46 -5.07 -1.89
CA ALA A 56 -14.93 -6.07 -2.79
C ALA A 56 -14.47 -7.29 -1.99
N ASP A 57 -14.85 -8.47 -2.45
CA ASP A 57 -14.34 -9.72 -1.91
C ASP A 57 -13.05 -10.06 -2.63
N PHE A 58 -11.94 -9.93 -1.92
CA PHE A 58 -10.61 -10.26 -2.42
C PHE A 58 -10.24 -11.68 -1.99
N THR A 59 -10.14 -12.59 -2.93
CA THR A 59 -9.63 -13.94 -2.67
C THR A 59 -8.15 -14.06 -2.97
N ALA A 60 -7.69 -13.46 -4.04
CA ALA A 60 -6.27 -13.40 -4.43
C ALA A 60 -6.06 -12.32 -5.50
N ALA A 61 -4.88 -11.68 -5.46
CA ALA A 61 -4.37 -10.89 -6.55
C ALA A 61 -2.91 -11.31 -6.81
N ASP A 62 -2.62 -11.84 -8.00
CA ASP A 62 -1.26 -12.17 -8.44
C ASP A 62 -0.99 -11.43 -9.74
N ILE A 63 -0.15 -10.41 -9.65
CA ILE A 63 0.13 -9.49 -10.74
C ILE A 63 1.58 -9.66 -11.16
N LYS A 64 1.79 -10.05 -12.41
CA LYS A 64 3.13 -10.25 -12.99
C LYS A 64 3.33 -9.35 -14.18
N ARG A 65 4.35 -8.49 -14.11
CA ARG A 65 4.70 -7.54 -15.14
C ARG A 65 6.20 -7.53 -15.46
N SER A 66 6.50 -7.01 -16.63
CA SER A 66 7.87 -6.77 -17.11
C SER A 66 7.92 -5.36 -17.70
N GLU A 67 7.80 -4.34 -16.84
CA GLU A 67 7.72 -2.95 -17.26
C GLU A 67 8.73 -2.10 -16.50
N THR A 68 9.35 -1.15 -17.21
CA THR A 68 10.34 -0.24 -16.62
C THR A 68 9.70 0.80 -15.67
N GLN A 69 8.40 0.97 -15.75
CA GLN A 69 7.63 1.87 -14.88
C GLN A 69 7.15 1.13 -13.62
N CYS A 70 6.61 1.90 -12.68
CA CYS A 70 6.06 1.35 -11.46
C CYS A 70 4.73 0.63 -11.71
N VAL A 71 4.62 -0.58 -11.18
CA VAL A 71 3.39 -1.39 -11.20
C VAL A 71 2.74 -1.35 -9.81
N TYR A 72 1.43 -1.22 -9.78
CA TYR A 72 0.63 -1.22 -8.55
C TYR A 72 -0.23 -2.48 -8.48
N GLY A 73 -0.26 -3.13 -7.32
CA GLY A 73 -1.23 -4.18 -7.04
C GLY A 73 -2.60 -3.59 -6.77
N ILE A 74 -2.73 -2.86 -5.69
CA ILE A 74 -3.93 -2.11 -5.33
C ILE A 74 -3.59 -0.64 -5.22
N PHE A 75 -4.36 0.20 -5.89
CA PHE A 75 -4.29 1.65 -5.73
C PHE A 75 -5.64 2.19 -5.29
N VAL A 76 -5.67 2.93 -4.17
CA VAL A 76 -6.86 3.61 -3.68
C VAL A 76 -6.58 5.09 -3.58
N GLY A 77 -7.34 5.90 -4.31
CA GLY A 77 -7.18 7.35 -4.35
C GLY A 77 -8.51 8.06 -4.46
N ASP A 78 -8.44 9.38 -4.58
CA ASP A 78 -9.57 10.28 -4.84
C ASP A 78 -10.74 10.13 -3.83
N LYS A 79 -10.40 10.04 -2.54
CA LYS A 79 -11.34 9.87 -1.42
C LYS A 79 -12.14 8.55 -1.46
N ALA A 80 -11.74 7.62 -2.34
CA ALA A 80 -12.39 6.33 -2.40
C ALA A 80 -12.16 5.52 -1.12
N VAL A 81 -13.12 4.70 -0.77
CA VAL A 81 -13.02 3.71 0.30
C VAL A 81 -13.18 2.33 -0.31
N LEU A 82 -12.15 1.50 -0.21
CA LEU A 82 -12.19 0.11 -0.61
C LEU A 82 -12.16 -0.78 0.63
N ASN A 83 -13.19 -1.60 0.79
CA ASN A 83 -13.26 -2.62 1.82
C ASN A 83 -13.07 -3.99 1.15
N ALA A 84 -12.00 -4.69 1.51
CA ALA A 84 -11.72 -6.03 1.06
C ALA A 84 -11.79 -6.97 2.26
N ALA A 85 -12.80 -7.84 2.29
CA ALA A 85 -13.02 -8.81 3.36
C ALA A 85 -13.06 -10.22 2.78
N SER A 86 -12.20 -11.08 3.27
CA SER A 86 -12.15 -12.50 2.93
C SER A 86 -11.44 -13.25 4.05
N GLU A 87 -11.65 -14.54 4.17
CA GLU A 87 -10.92 -15.38 5.13
C GLU A 87 -9.40 -15.34 4.86
N ASN A 88 -9.02 -15.30 3.59
CA ASN A 88 -7.63 -15.17 3.17
C ASN A 88 -7.53 -14.10 2.08
N ILE A 89 -6.66 -13.13 2.27
CA ILE A 89 -6.35 -12.07 1.33
C ILE A 89 -4.90 -12.24 0.88
N ASN A 90 -4.69 -12.44 -0.40
CA ASN A 90 -3.35 -12.57 -0.97
C ASN A 90 -3.16 -11.51 -2.06
N ILE A 91 -2.14 -10.67 -1.89
CA ILE A 91 -1.73 -9.65 -2.86
C ILE A 91 -0.28 -9.94 -3.20
N SER A 92 -0.03 -10.32 -4.45
CA SER A 92 1.31 -10.63 -4.94
C SER A 92 1.60 -9.83 -6.21
N VAL A 93 2.67 -9.03 -6.17
CA VAL A 93 3.06 -8.18 -7.30
C VAL A 93 4.51 -8.45 -7.66
N THR A 94 4.76 -8.71 -8.93
CA THR A 94 6.11 -8.90 -9.46
C THR A 94 6.35 -7.99 -10.64
N ASN A 95 7.44 -7.22 -10.61
CA ASN A 95 7.92 -6.46 -11.76
C ASN A 95 9.39 -6.76 -12.04
N THR A 96 9.65 -7.44 -13.15
CA THR A 96 10.99 -7.92 -13.51
C THR A 96 11.89 -6.85 -14.12
N GLU A 97 11.36 -5.65 -14.42
CA GLU A 97 12.12 -4.57 -15.07
C GLU A 97 12.11 -3.24 -14.31
N GLY A 98 11.14 -3.01 -13.45
CA GLY A 98 10.93 -1.72 -12.80
C GLY A 98 10.62 -1.82 -11.32
N GLU A 99 9.91 -0.81 -10.84
CA GLU A 99 9.40 -0.70 -9.49
C GLU A 99 8.07 -1.44 -9.33
N ALA A 100 7.77 -1.89 -8.11
CA ALA A 100 6.47 -2.44 -7.77
C ALA A 100 6.01 -1.95 -6.39
N ARG A 101 4.71 -1.68 -6.28
CA ARG A 101 4.03 -1.34 -5.04
C ARG A 101 2.83 -2.26 -4.88
N ALA A 102 2.83 -3.08 -3.83
CA ALA A 102 1.74 -4.02 -3.64
C ALA A 102 0.44 -3.29 -3.30
N VAL A 103 0.48 -2.38 -2.34
CA VAL A 103 -0.67 -1.60 -1.88
C VAL A 103 -0.30 -0.12 -1.79
N TYR A 104 -1.09 0.70 -2.43
CA TYR A 104 -0.89 2.15 -2.40
C TYR A 104 -2.22 2.86 -2.10
N ALA A 105 -2.27 3.57 -0.99
CA ALA A 105 -3.30 4.55 -0.68
C ALA A 105 -2.64 5.92 -0.62
N GLY A 106 -2.97 6.83 -1.53
CA GLY A 106 -2.16 8.04 -1.55
C GLY A 106 -2.68 9.17 -2.39
N ALA A 107 -2.32 10.37 -1.93
CA ALA A 107 -2.51 11.61 -2.64
C ALA A 107 -1.23 12.00 -3.39
N PHE A 108 -1.38 12.41 -4.62
CA PHE A 108 -0.27 12.87 -5.44
C PHE A 108 -0.75 13.84 -6.53
N THR A 109 0.20 14.52 -7.12
CA THR A 109 -0.07 15.33 -8.33
C THR A 109 0.39 14.54 -9.55
N ASP A 110 -0.51 14.31 -10.49
CA ASP A 110 -0.19 13.60 -11.72
C ASP A 110 0.64 14.45 -12.71
N LYS A 111 1.02 13.86 -13.84
CA LYS A 111 1.80 14.55 -14.89
C LYS A 111 1.07 15.75 -15.50
N ASP A 112 -0.25 15.76 -15.46
CA ASP A 112 -1.10 16.81 -16.03
C ASP A 112 -1.48 17.86 -14.94
N LYS A 113 -0.83 17.81 -13.77
CA LYS A 113 -1.01 18.67 -12.59
C LYS A 113 -2.37 18.54 -11.91
N HIS A 114 -3.10 17.46 -12.16
CA HIS A 114 -4.28 17.16 -11.38
C HIS A 114 -3.87 16.63 -10.00
N VAL A 115 -4.50 17.15 -9.00
CA VAL A 115 -4.32 16.68 -7.62
C VAL A 115 -5.31 15.53 -7.37
N ILE A 116 -4.76 14.37 -7.11
CA ILE A 116 -5.52 13.20 -6.72
C ILE A 116 -5.46 13.08 -5.20
N ASN A 117 -6.62 13.07 -4.57
CA ASN A 117 -6.70 12.86 -3.12
C ASN A 117 -6.24 11.47 -2.72
N GLY A 118 -5.87 11.30 -1.47
CA GLY A 118 -5.71 9.98 -0.88
C GLY A 118 -7.04 9.25 -0.77
N GLY A 119 -6.97 7.95 -0.58
CA GLY A 119 -8.11 7.09 -0.32
C GLY A 119 -7.90 6.23 0.91
N THR A 120 -8.92 5.49 1.29
CA THR A 120 -8.88 4.56 2.42
C THR A 120 -9.01 3.13 1.93
N LEU A 121 -8.07 2.29 2.32
CA LEU A 121 -8.12 0.86 2.09
C LEU A 121 -8.27 0.13 3.43
N ASN A 122 -9.31 -0.69 3.53
CA ASN A 122 -9.52 -1.61 4.64
C ASN A 122 -9.33 -3.04 4.13
N LEU A 123 -8.24 -3.68 4.51
CA LEU A 123 -7.91 -5.07 4.19
C LEU A 123 -8.26 -5.97 5.37
N GLY A 124 -9.23 -6.83 5.17
CA GLY A 124 -9.68 -7.77 6.17
C GLY A 124 -10.62 -7.20 7.22
N ASP A 125 -11.17 -8.10 8.00
CA ASP A 125 -12.09 -7.85 9.11
C ASP A 125 -11.89 -8.86 10.25
N ASN A 126 -12.88 -8.97 11.16
CA ASN A 126 -12.82 -9.91 12.28
C ASN A 126 -12.85 -11.40 11.87
N THR A 127 -13.17 -11.71 10.63
CA THR A 127 -13.25 -13.07 10.10
C THR A 127 -12.03 -13.45 9.26
N THR A 128 -11.18 -12.47 8.98
CA THR A 128 -9.96 -12.66 8.19
C THR A 128 -8.89 -13.38 9.00
N LYS A 129 -8.43 -14.52 8.49
CA LYS A 129 -7.34 -15.30 9.10
C LYS A 129 -5.99 -14.83 8.62
N ASN A 130 -5.85 -14.67 7.30
CA ASN A 130 -4.55 -14.35 6.73
C ASN A 130 -4.64 -13.18 5.75
N VAL A 131 -3.74 -12.21 5.90
CA VAL A 131 -3.45 -11.17 4.91
C VAL A 131 -2.01 -11.32 4.51
N THR A 132 -1.76 -11.65 3.25
CA THR A 132 -0.43 -11.76 2.69
C THR A 132 -0.23 -10.68 1.64
N VAL A 133 0.81 -9.87 1.82
CA VAL A 133 1.22 -8.84 0.88
C VAL A 133 2.64 -9.16 0.46
N LYS A 134 2.84 -9.48 -0.81
CA LYS A 134 4.15 -9.80 -1.36
C LYS A 134 4.47 -8.91 -2.55
N VAL A 135 5.68 -8.36 -2.58
CA VAL A 135 6.17 -7.58 -3.70
C VAL A 135 7.60 -7.97 -4.04
N ASP A 136 7.81 -8.33 -5.30
CA ASP A 136 9.11 -8.64 -5.88
C ASP A 136 9.38 -7.66 -7.03
N ALA A 137 10.45 -6.88 -6.98
CA ALA A 137 10.79 -5.92 -8.02
C ALA A 137 12.26 -5.97 -8.41
N LYS A 138 12.58 -5.58 -9.64
CA LYS A 138 13.97 -5.36 -10.04
C LYS A 138 14.52 -4.11 -9.37
N LYS A 139 13.74 -3.02 -9.37
CA LYS A 139 14.06 -1.76 -8.70
C LYS A 139 13.37 -1.69 -7.34
N ASP A 140 12.69 -0.60 -7.02
CA ASP A 140 12.09 -0.44 -5.71
C ASP A 140 10.87 -1.35 -5.50
N ALA A 141 10.84 -2.03 -4.34
CA ALA A 141 9.77 -2.92 -3.92
C ALA A 141 9.13 -2.40 -2.65
N LEU A 142 7.86 -2.00 -2.71
CA LEU A 142 7.17 -1.38 -1.59
C LEU A 142 5.89 -2.16 -1.25
N GLY A 143 5.77 -2.60 0.01
CA GLY A 143 4.62 -3.36 0.51
C GLY A 143 3.38 -2.49 0.70
N LEU A 144 3.18 -1.93 1.90
CA LEU A 144 2.07 -1.04 2.22
C LEU A 144 2.51 0.42 2.16
N ASN A 145 1.84 1.23 1.35
CA ASN A 145 2.20 2.62 1.12
C ASN A 145 1.02 3.56 1.37
N ALA A 146 1.07 4.35 2.45
CA ALA A 146 0.12 5.41 2.75
C ALA A 146 0.82 6.76 2.61
N ILE A 147 0.55 7.50 1.54
CA ILE A 147 1.36 8.67 1.18
C ILE A 147 0.47 9.88 0.87
N ARG A 148 0.90 11.05 1.34
CA ARG A 148 0.47 12.37 0.87
C ARG A 148 1.70 13.11 0.35
N SER A 149 1.89 13.12 -0.96
CA SER A 149 3.07 13.72 -1.61
C SER A 149 2.83 15.14 -2.13
N THR A 150 1.72 15.77 -1.77
CA THR A 150 1.37 17.14 -2.16
C THR A 150 1.47 18.11 -1.00
N ASP A 151 1.83 19.36 -1.28
CA ASP A 151 1.89 20.45 -0.29
C ASP A 151 0.52 21.06 0.01
N ASN A 152 -0.52 20.64 -0.68
CA ASN A 152 -1.86 21.15 -0.48
C ASN A 152 -2.50 20.50 0.76
N SER A 153 -2.79 21.31 1.78
CA SER A 153 -3.43 20.86 3.02
C SER A 153 -4.90 20.44 2.85
N GLU A 154 -5.53 20.84 1.76
CA GLU A 154 -6.92 20.44 1.44
C GLU A 154 -7.02 19.03 0.88
N VAL A 155 -5.87 18.39 0.58
CA VAL A 155 -5.83 17.06 0.00
C VAL A 155 -5.88 16.01 1.10
N GLU A 156 -6.81 15.09 0.99
CA GLU A 156 -6.95 13.97 1.93
C GLU A 156 -5.73 13.04 1.90
N PRO A 157 -5.30 12.52 3.06
CA PRO A 157 -4.19 11.57 3.14
C PRO A 157 -4.57 10.18 2.64
N GLY A 158 -3.55 9.35 2.39
CA GLY A 158 -3.75 7.92 2.21
C GLY A 158 -3.89 7.20 3.56
N ILE A 159 -4.85 6.29 3.65
CA ILE A 159 -5.10 5.48 4.85
C ILE A 159 -5.16 4.01 4.48
N ILE A 160 -4.38 3.19 5.17
CA ILE A 160 -4.41 1.72 5.04
C ILE A 160 -4.68 1.12 6.41
N ASN A 161 -5.77 0.39 6.53
CA ASN A 161 -6.10 -0.41 7.70
C ASN A 161 -6.03 -1.89 7.32
N VAL A 162 -5.27 -2.67 8.07
CA VAL A 162 -5.15 -4.11 7.88
C VAL A 162 -5.64 -4.81 9.13
N LYS A 163 -6.51 -5.80 8.98
CA LYS A 163 -7.05 -6.58 10.09
C LYS A 163 -7.09 -8.06 9.76
N GLY A 164 -6.68 -8.89 10.72
CA GLY A 164 -6.70 -10.35 10.57
C GLY A 164 -6.01 -11.04 11.74
N GLU A 165 -6.02 -12.38 11.77
CA GLU A 165 -5.24 -13.14 12.75
C GLU A 165 -3.74 -13.03 12.41
N ASN A 166 -3.38 -13.24 11.14
CA ASN A 166 -2.00 -13.20 10.69
C ASN A 166 -1.83 -12.23 9.51
N VAL A 167 -0.87 -11.34 9.60
CA VAL A 167 -0.48 -10.41 8.53
C VAL A 167 0.97 -10.66 8.16
N SER A 168 1.24 -10.96 6.90
CA SER A 168 2.59 -11.14 6.35
C SER A 168 2.85 -10.12 5.26
N ILE A 169 3.96 -9.39 5.38
CA ILE A 169 4.41 -8.40 4.41
C ILE A 169 5.81 -8.77 3.97
N GLU A 170 5.97 -9.11 2.70
CA GLU A 170 7.26 -9.44 2.10
C GLU A 170 7.58 -8.44 0.99
N ALA A 171 8.74 -7.79 1.07
CA ALA A 171 9.22 -6.89 0.03
C ALA A 171 10.64 -7.24 -0.38
N ASN A 172 10.83 -7.56 -1.65
CA ASN A 172 12.10 -7.99 -2.21
C ASN A 172 12.48 -7.11 -3.41
N SER A 173 13.60 -6.45 -3.34
CA SER A 173 14.19 -5.70 -4.45
C SER A 173 15.48 -6.36 -4.92
N ALA A 174 15.68 -6.50 -6.23
CA ALA A 174 16.93 -7.01 -6.76
C ALA A 174 18.06 -5.96 -6.73
N GLU A 175 17.76 -4.70 -7.06
CA GLU A 175 18.76 -3.66 -7.29
C GLU A 175 18.48 -2.36 -6.52
N GLY A 176 17.26 -2.15 -6.02
CA GLY A 176 16.78 -0.90 -5.42
C GLY A 176 16.46 -1.00 -3.94
N LEU A 177 15.59 -0.11 -3.51
CA LEU A 177 15.06 -0.03 -2.15
C LEU A 177 13.93 -1.04 -1.97
N ALA A 178 13.94 -1.74 -0.85
CA ALA A 178 12.82 -2.57 -0.41
C ALA A 178 12.25 -2.04 0.90
N VAL A 179 10.93 -1.87 1.00
CA VAL A 179 10.27 -1.37 2.20
C VAL A 179 9.00 -2.16 2.48
N GLY A 180 8.86 -2.64 3.72
CA GLY A 180 7.64 -3.33 4.14
C GLY A 180 6.46 -2.37 4.28
N ILE A 181 6.60 -1.32 5.07
CA ILE A 181 5.59 -0.28 5.33
C ILE A 181 6.20 1.09 5.08
N TRP A 182 5.52 1.92 4.29
CA TRP A 182 5.89 3.32 4.09
C TRP A 182 4.69 4.22 4.36
N ALA A 183 4.80 5.05 5.40
CA ALA A 183 3.85 6.12 5.67
C ALA A 183 4.56 7.47 5.56
N GLN A 184 3.98 8.41 4.82
CA GLN A 184 4.58 9.71 4.62
C GLN A 184 3.53 10.80 4.40
N ASN A 185 3.68 11.91 5.11
CA ASN A 185 3.04 13.18 4.77
C ASN A 185 4.03 14.12 4.08
N ASN A 186 3.51 15.19 3.51
CA ASN A 186 4.35 16.33 3.15
C ASN A 186 4.72 17.14 4.41
N LYS A 187 5.94 17.64 4.47
CA LYS A 187 6.48 18.41 5.61
C LYS A 187 5.65 19.66 6.00
N THR A 188 4.93 20.23 5.05
CA THR A 188 4.15 21.47 5.24
C THR A 188 2.76 21.23 5.80
N VAL A 189 2.29 19.99 5.84
CA VAL A 189 0.92 19.66 6.26
C VAL A 189 0.90 19.19 7.70
N ASN A 190 0.33 20.02 8.58
CA ASN A 190 0.11 19.70 9.99
C ASN A 190 -1.36 19.99 10.35
N ASP A 191 -2.28 19.31 9.68
CA ASP A 191 -3.73 19.49 9.82
C ASP A 191 -4.40 18.50 10.79
N GLY A 192 -3.60 17.68 11.45
CA GLY A 192 -4.11 16.65 12.37
C GLY A 192 -4.67 15.40 11.67
N ASN A 193 -4.62 15.35 10.32
CA ASN A 193 -5.09 14.23 9.51
C ASN A 193 -3.91 13.56 8.77
N PRO A 194 -3.12 12.70 9.43
CA PRO A 194 -1.93 12.11 8.85
C PRO A 194 -2.22 10.94 7.92
N SER A 195 -1.38 10.77 6.89
CA SER A 195 -1.28 9.49 6.21
C SER A 195 -1.00 8.39 7.23
N THR A 196 -1.75 7.31 7.16
CA THR A 196 -1.76 6.32 8.24
C THR A 196 -1.70 4.90 7.70
N VAL A 197 -0.82 4.08 8.27
CA VAL A 197 -0.90 2.62 8.17
C VAL A 197 -1.21 2.06 9.54
N LYS A 198 -2.31 1.32 9.65
CA LYS A 198 -2.71 0.65 10.88
C LYS A 198 -2.83 -0.85 10.63
N ILE A 199 -2.20 -1.65 11.48
CA ILE A 199 -2.32 -3.11 11.50
C ILE A 199 -2.86 -3.53 12.86
N ASP A 200 -4.02 -4.19 12.84
CA ASP A 200 -4.64 -4.85 13.99
C ASP A 200 -4.66 -6.36 13.72
N ALA A 201 -3.67 -7.09 14.23
CA ALA A 201 -3.52 -8.52 13.99
C ALA A 201 -2.97 -9.23 15.23
N ASP A 202 -3.26 -10.51 15.37
CA ASP A 202 -2.64 -11.31 16.43
C ASP A 202 -1.14 -11.45 16.18
N ASN A 203 -0.76 -11.65 14.90
CA ASN A 203 0.63 -11.76 14.49
C ASN A 203 0.89 -10.95 13.22
N THR A 204 1.93 -10.10 13.23
CA THR A 204 2.43 -9.39 12.06
C THR A 204 3.88 -9.80 11.81
N TYR A 205 4.15 -10.23 10.59
CA TYR A 205 5.48 -10.57 10.10
C TYR A 205 5.86 -9.66 8.94
N ILE A 206 7.00 -8.99 9.04
CA ILE A 206 7.56 -8.12 7.99
C ILE A 206 8.93 -8.66 7.62
N ASN A 207 9.11 -9.06 6.37
CA ASN A 207 10.38 -9.54 5.84
C ASN A 207 10.78 -8.71 4.63
N VAL A 208 11.96 -8.10 4.70
CA VAL A 208 12.41 -7.17 3.66
C VAL A 208 13.82 -7.51 3.23
N THR A 209 14.02 -7.70 1.94
CA THR A 209 15.33 -8.00 1.36
C THR A 209 15.67 -7.08 0.19
N SER A 210 16.94 -6.70 0.08
CA SER A 210 17.48 -5.98 -1.07
C SER A 210 18.78 -6.61 -1.54
N GLY A 211 18.90 -6.79 -2.84
CA GLY A 211 20.17 -7.17 -3.48
C GLY A 211 21.19 -6.04 -3.48
N ASN A 212 20.75 -4.81 -3.35
CA ASN A 212 21.62 -3.64 -3.18
C ASN A 212 22.05 -3.54 -1.71
N LYS A 213 23.27 -3.99 -1.42
CA LYS A 213 23.81 -4.03 -0.05
C LYS A 213 24.57 -2.76 0.36
N VAL A 214 24.59 -1.75 -0.48
CA VAL A 214 25.30 -0.51 -0.18
C VAL A 214 24.39 0.43 0.61
N PRO A 215 24.67 0.67 1.91
CA PRO A 215 23.86 1.59 2.69
C PRO A 215 24.02 3.01 2.15
N THR A 216 22.91 3.69 1.96
CA THR A 216 22.87 5.10 1.57
C THR A 216 22.55 5.92 2.81
N ALA A 217 23.38 6.91 3.14
CA ALA A 217 23.20 7.78 4.32
C ALA A 217 23.01 7.04 5.66
N GLY A 218 23.65 5.87 5.81
CA GLY A 218 23.58 5.09 7.06
C GLY A 218 22.36 4.19 7.18
N GLU A 219 21.50 4.13 6.16
CA GLU A 219 20.37 3.21 6.10
C GLU A 219 20.64 2.09 5.09
N TYR A 220 20.23 0.89 5.43
CA TYR A 220 20.20 -0.22 4.48
C TYR A 220 19.10 -0.02 3.46
N ASN A 221 19.25 -0.60 2.28
CA ASN A 221 18.21 -0.55 1.24
C ASN A 221 17.06 -1.57 1.46
N ASN A 222 17.00 -2.20 2.62
CA ASN A 222 15.93 -3.07 3.06
C ASN A 222 15.42 -2.61 4.43
N ILE A 223 14.30 -1.90 4.43
CA ILE A 223 13.75 -1.20 5.58
C ILE A 223 12.38 -1.78 5.93
N GLY A 224 12.22 -2.24 7.18
CA GLY A 224 10.93 -2.75 7.66
C GLY A 224 9.85 -1.69 7.62
N ILE A 225 10.09 -0.53 8.25
CA ILE A 225 9.14 0.57 8.37
C ILE A 225 9.82 1.90 8.06
N VAL A 226 9.27 2.64 7.10
CA VAL A 226 9.57 4.04 6.81
C VAL A 226 8.39 4.90 7.28
N ASN A 227 8.64 5.89 8.13
CA ASN A 227 7.59 6.76 8.64
C ASN A 227 8.07 8.21 8.72
N TYR A 228 7.59 9.06 7.81
CA TYR A 228 8.13 10.40 7.59
C TYR A 228 7.09 11.52 7.68
N SER A 229 7.57 12.70 8.07
CA SER A 229 6.87 13.98 7.91
C SER A 229 5.48 14.00 8.56
N GLY A 230 5.40 13.60 9.83
CA GLY A 230 4.15 13.64 10.60
C GLY A 230 3.15 12.54 10.26
N ALA A 231 3.52 11.56 9.44
CA ALA A 231 2.66 10.40 9.17
C ALA A 231 2.60 9.45 10.39
N LYS A 232 1.71 8.48 10.34
CA LYS A 232 1.45 7.58 11.46
C LYS A 232 1.49 6.11 11.06
N VAL A 233 2.20 5.30 11.84
CA VAL A 233 2.19 3.84 11.76
C VAL A 233 1.75 3.27 13.10
N ILE A 234 0.75 2.40 13.10
CA ILE A 234 0.22 1.72 14.30
C ILE A 234 0.24 0.23 14.04
N ILE A 235 0.88 -0.55 14.93
CA ILE A 235 0.90 -2.00 14.84
C ILE A 235 0.53 -2.56 16.22
N ASN A 236 -0.55 -3.32 16.28
CA ASN A 236 -1.02 -4.02 17.46
C ASN A 236 -0.85 -5.53 17.29
N GLY A 237 -0.61 -6.25 18.41
CA GLY A 237 -0.34 -7.68 18.47
C GLY A 237 1.14 -8.02 18.37
N ASN A 238 1.47 -9.28 18.12
CA ASN A 238 2.86 -9.71 18.00
C ASN A 238 3.47 -9.19 16.71
N LEU A 239 4.64 -8.58 16.78
CA LEU A 239 5.38 -8.09 15.62
C LEU A 239 6.74 -8.79 15.51
N THR A 240 7.01 -9.33 14.33
CA THR A 240 8.35 -9.81 13.95
C THR A 240 8.81 -9.07 12.70
N VAL A 241 10.00 -8.48 12.75
CA VAL A 241 10.59 -7.77 11.60
C VAL A 241 11.97 -8.33 11.31
N GLU A 242 12.19 -8.67 10.05
CA GLU A 242 13.44 -9.09 9.47
C GLU A 242 13.84 -8.13 8.34
N SER A 243 14.87 -7.30 8.59
CA SER A 243 15.32 -6.27 7.65
C SER A 243 16.72 -5.79 8.02
N GLY A 244 17.36 -5.02 7.16
CA GLY A 244 18.62 -4.33 7.51
C GLY A 244 18.36 -3.16 8.46
N THR A 245 17.36 -2.33 8.15
CA THR A 245 16.87 -1.27 9.02
C THR A 245 15.45 -1.59 9.45
N PHE A 246 15.20 -1.72 10.75
CA PHE A 246 13.85 -1.96 11.28
C PHE A 246 12.94 -0.77 11.05
N LEU A 247 13.36 0.40 11.49
CA LEU A 247 12.58 1.63 11.48
C LEU A 247 13.44 2.81 11.05
N SER A 248 13.02 3.49 10.01
CA SER A 248 13.50 4.81 9.61
C SER A 248 12.39 5.82 9.85
N THR A 249 12.60 6.79 10.75
CA THR A 249 11.59 7.78 11.13
C THR A 249 12.18 9.17 11.20
N ARG A 250 11.42 10.18 10.73
CA ARG A 250 11.83 11.59 10.73
C ARG A 250 10.64 12.55 10.61
N GLY A 251 10.92 13.83 10.87
CA GLY A 251 9.97 14.91 10.60
C GLY A 251 8.67 14.82 11.41
N GLY A 252 8.76 14.48 12.70
CA GLY A 252 7.61 14.45 13.61
C GLY A 252 6.63 13.29 13.39
N ALA A 253 7.06 12.27 12.64
CA ALA A 253 6.23 11.07 12.43
C ALA A 253 6.05 10.28 13.73
N THR A 254 4.93 9.56 13.85
CA THR A 254 4.58 8.78 15.03
C THR A 254 4.47 7.31 14.68
N THR A 255 5.29 6.47 15.33
CA THR A 255 5.19 5.00 15.23
C THR A 255 4.78 4.43 16.58
N GLU A 256 3.60 3.82 16.65
CA GLU A 256 3.05 3.18 17.84
C GLU A 256 3.06 1.66 17.64
N ILE A 257 3.79 0.92 18.49
CA ILE A 257 3.83 -0.53 18.45
C ILE A 257 3.36 -1.04 19.81
N ASN A 258 2.29 -1.85 19.82
CA ASN A 258 1.73 -2.43 21.03
C ASN A 258 1.48 -1.41 22.14
N LYS A 259 0.88 -0.28 21.80
CA LYS A 259 0.60 0.80 22.77
C LYS A 259 -0.24 0.33 23.97
N ASP A 260 -1.06 -0.68 23.77
CA ASP A 260 -1.88 -1.28 24.83
C ASP A 260 -1.12 -2.27 25.73
N GLY A 261 0.17 -2.50 25.45
CA GLY A 261 1.05 -3.42 26.18
C GLY A 261 0.76 -4.90 25.91
N LYS A 262 -0.07 -5.21 24.90
CA LYS A 262 -0.39 -6.60 24.51
C LYS A 262 0.41 -6.99 23.28
N GLY A 263 1.16 -8.06 23.37
CA GLY A 263 1.97 -8.57 22.27
C GLY A 263 3.47 -8.42 22.49
N THR A 264 4.21 -9.16 21.69
CA THR A 264 5.67 -9.20 21.72
C THR A 264 6.25 -8.54 20.48
N VAL A 265 7.46 -7.97 20.60
CA VAL A 265 8.16 -7.38 19.46
C VAL A 265 9.50 -8.09 19.31
N LYS A 266 9.73 -8.71 18.16
CA LYS A 266 10.99 -9.31 17.77
C LYS A 266 11.54 -8.59 16.56
N ILE A 267 12.71 -8.00 16.72
CA ILE A 267 13.34 -7.19 15.69
C ILE A 267 14.70 -7.78 15.33
N ASN A 268 14.91 -7.95 14.04
CA ASN A 268 16.22 -8.22 13.46
C ASN A 268 16.51 -7.14 12.43
N GLY A 269 17.17 -6.06 12.86
CA GLY A 269 17.49 -4.88 12.07
C GLY A 269 17.80 -3.67 12.92
N ASP A 270 18.44 -2.67 12.33
CA ASP A 270 18.85 -1.44 12.99
C ASP A 270 17.69 -0.43 13.12
N ILE A 271 17.76 0.45 14.11
CA ILE A 271 16.87 1.59 14.26
C ILE A 271 17.61 2.86 13.84
N ASN A 272 17.04 3.61 12.90
CA ASN A 272 17.60 4.87 12.46
C ASN A 272 16.60 6.02 12.73
N PHE A 273 17.04 6.98 13.55
CA PHE A 273 16.28 8.19 13.85
C PHE A 273 16.98 9.38 13.18
N ASN A 274 16.51 9.80 12.02
CA ASN A 274 16.97 11.04 11.40
C ASN A 274 16.09 12.20 11.86
N TYR A 275 16.63 13.06 12.72
CA TYR A 275 16.05 14.35 13.02
C TYR A 275 16.48 15.34 11.92
N ASP A 276 15.58 15.62 10.99
CA ASP A 276 15.69 16.85 10.22
C ASP A 276 15.33 18.02 11.14
N GLN A 277 16.31 18.85 11.48
CA GLN A 277 16.12 20.13 12.16
C GLN A 277 15.42 21.13 11.23
#